data_21eaaf6bb5a1b4551e8bc8ef8b10372b
#
_entry.id   21eaaf6bb5a1b4551e8bc8ef8b10372b
#
_cell.length_a   1.000
_cell.length_b   1.000
_cell.length_c   1.000
_cell.angle_alpha   90.00
_cell.angle_beta   90.00
_cell.angle_gamma   90.00
#
_symmetry.space_group_name_H-M   'P 1'
#
loop_
_entity.id
_entity.type
_entity.pdbx_description
1 polymer ?
#
loop_
_entity_poly.entity_id
_entity_poly.type
_entity_poly.pdbx_seq_one_letter_code
_entity_poly.pdbx_strand_id
1 'polypeptide(L)'
;AFDFGAAQVALLALPPQQAAPITARIADAGCVAVDLSGVWLADPSVPVALPGVLEADVMAIRERNLVAVPGAAAAMAARFLAPLQQALRPVSVELSVLYPAAIDGRAGVQELAGQTARLLGSQQPEAGLFPDRLAFSLVSTGRAALGNGPLAADASTELALGRLFPGSPLLVGSQSVVLPEFFGLAVGVVVHGQGQLDTASALATLARAGLEAEAEQEGSAGTNLVEGLEPVSLRVSGLRCAGGDGTRLQAWLSADMVRGCAGRNGVQIAELLLKDYS
;
A
#
# COMPACT_ATOMS: atom_id res chain seq x y z
N ALA A 1 -6.70 -29.42 12.93
CA ALA A 1 -7.04 -28.33 11.98
C ALA A 1 -7.91 -27.32 12.73
N PHE A 2 -7.73 -26.03 12.45
CA PHE A 2 -8.56 -24.98 13.03
C PHE A 2 -9.99 -25.08 12.46
N ASP A 3 -11.01 -24.93 13.30
CA ASP A 3 -12.42 -24.89 12.92
C ASP A 3 -12.81 -23.44 12.59
N PHE A 4 -12.87 -23.10 11.31
CA PHE A 4 -13.26 -21.78 10.86
C PHE A 4 -14.74 -21.47 11.08
N GLY A 5 -15.60 -22.48 11.23
CA GLY A 5 -17.01 -22.29 11.56
C GLY A 5 -17.26 -21.69 12.94
N ALA A 6 -16.25 -21.71 13.82
CA ALA A 6 -16.30 -21.06 15.13
C ALA A 6 -15.94 -19.57 15.10
N ALA A 7 -15.57 -19.01 13.93
CA ALA A 7 -15.17 -17.61 13.78
C ALA A 7 -16.07 -16.92 12.73
N GLN A 8 -16.38 -15.65 12.95
CA GLN A 8 -17.13 -14.83 11.98
C GLN A 8 -16.24 -14.21 10.91
N VAL A 9 -15.02 -13.80 11.28
CA VAL A 9 -14.05 -13.14 10.42
C VAL A 9 -12.65 -13.72 10.66
N ALA A 10 -11.89 -13.92 9.59
CA ALA A 10 -10.50 -14.35 9.62
C ALA A 10 -9.61 -13.38 8.84
N LEU A 11 -8.60 -12.82 9.50
CA LEU A 11 -7.58 -11.98 8.86
C LEU A 11 -6.47 -12.87 8.29
N LEU A 12 -6.26 -12.81 6.97
CA LEU A 12 -5.25 -13.60 6.26
C LEU A 12 -3.98 -12.78 6.01
N ALA A 13 -3.06 -12.81 6.97
CA ALA A 13 -1.73 -12.21 6.88
C ALA A 13 -0.67 -13.27 6.53
N LEU A 14 -0.87 -13.96 5.42
CA LEU A 14 -0.03 -15.06 4.94
C LEU A 14 0.61 -14.71 3.60
N PRO A 15 1.74 -15.34 3.23
CA PRO A 15 2.24 -15.26 1.87
C PRO A 15 1.17 -15.72 0.86
N PRO A 16 1.09 -15.10 -0.34
CA PRO A 16 0.03 -15.37 -1.33
C PRO A 16 -0.18 -16.86 -1.64
N GLN A 17 0.92 -17.62 -1.76
CA GLN A 17 0.87 -19.06 -2.08
C GLN A 17 0.20 -19.89 -0.95
N GLN A 18 0.28 -19.41 0.28
CA GLN A 18 -0.35 -20.04 1.45
C GLN A 18 -1.77 -19.54 1.68
N ALA A 19 -2.05 -18.28 1.32
CA ALA A 19 -3.35 -17.66 1.52
C ALA A 19 -4.43 -18.28 0.62
N ALA A 20 -4.16 -18.45 -0.68
CA ALA A 20 -5.14 -18.93 -1.65
C ALA A 20 -5.86 -20.24 -1.24
N PRO A 21 -5.17 -21.34 -0.87
CA PRO A 21 -5.85 -22.60 -0.50
C PRO A 21 -6.58 -22.52 0.84
N ILE A 22 -6.17 -21.61 1.74
CA ILE A 22 -6.81 -21.43 3.06
C ILE A 22 -8.09 -20.62 2.89
N THR A 23 -8.11 -19.62 2.00
CA THR A 23 -9.28 -18.75 1.75
C THR A 23 -10.52 -19.56 1.39
N ALA A 24 -10.40 -20.54 0.50
CA ALA A 24 -11.54 -21.39 0.11
C ALA A 24 -12.15 -22.12 1.34
N ARG A 25 -11.29 -22.67 2.19
CA ARG A 25 -11.73 -23.36 3.42
C ARG A 25 -12.41 -22.44 4.44
N ILE A 26 -11.98 -21.18 4.51
CA ILE A 26 -12.60 -20.16 5.37
C ILE A 26 -13.98 -19.82 4.82
N ALA A 27 -14.07 -19.54 3.52
CA ALA A 27 -15.33 -19.18 2.86
C ALA A 27 -16.36 -20.31 2.93
N ASP A 28 -15.94 -21.56 2.68
CA ASP A 28 -16.78 -22.77 2.77
C ASP A 28 -17.34 -23.00 4.19
N ALA A 29 -16.61 -22.56 5.21
CA ALA A 29 -17.06 -22.64 6.61
C ALA A 29 -18.02 -21.50 7.01
N GLY A 30 -18.37 -20.58 6.10
CA GLY A 30 -19.21 -19.42 6.37
C GLY A 30 -18.52 -18.29 7.14
N CYS A 31 -17.21 -18.36 7.31
CA CYS A 31 -16.38 -17.32 7.90
C CYS A 31 -15.93 -16.34 6.80
N VAL A 32 -15.93 -15.04 7.07
CA VAL A 32 -15.45 -14.04 6.10
C VAL A 32 -13.93 -13.94 6.15
N ALA A 33 -13.27 -14.18 5.02
CA ALA A 33 -11.84 -14.00 4.85
C ALA A 33 -11.51 -12.54 4.48
N VAL A 34 -10.71 -11.84 5.27
CA VAL A 34 -10.15 -10.54 4.95
C VAL A 34 -8.71 -10.77 4.47
N ASP A 35 -8.52 -10.72 3.16
CA ASP A 35 -7.24 -11.06 2.53
C ASP A 35 -6.28 -9.88 2.50
N LEU A 36 -5.19 -9.98 3.26
CA LEU A 36 -4.08 -9.04 3.29
C LEU A 36 -2.91 -9.47 2.39
N SER A 37 -3.00 -10.66 1.77
CA SER A 37 -1.92 -11.21 0.94
C SER A 37 -1.86 -10.63 -0.46
N GLY A 38 -2.96 -10.02 -0.93
CA GLY A 38 -3.11 -9.49 -2.28
C GLY A 38 -3.38 -10.53 -3.36
N VAL A 39 -3.47 -11.82 -3.03
CA VAL A 39 -3.67 -12.89 -4.02
C VAL A 39 -4.99 -12.78 -4.77
N TRP A 40 -6.01 -12.19 -4.14
CA TRP A 40 -7.35 -12.05 -4.71
C TRP A 40 -7.60 -10.71 -5.41
N LEU A 41 -6.61 -9.83 -5.45
CA LEU A 41 -6.75 -8.53 -6.14
C LEU A 41 -6.99 -8.68 -7.65
N ALA A 42 -6.51 -9.74 -8.27
CA ALA A 42 -6.70 -10.00 -9.70
C ALA A 42 -8.08 -10.58 -10.05
N ASP A 43 -8.83 -11.10 -9.08
CA ASP A 43 -10.18 -11.63 -9.32
C ASP A 43 -11.20 -10.48 -9.25
N PRO A 44 -11.84 -10.08 -10.40
CA PRO A 44 -12.78 -8.97 -10.42
C PRO A 44 -14.06 -9.23 -9.64
N SER A 45 -14.38 -10.49 -9.34
CA SER A 45 -15.55 -10.88 -8.56
C SER A 45 -15.36 -10.79 -7.05
N VAL A 46 -14.11 -10.60 -6.58
CA VAL A 46 -13.81 -10.40 -5.16
C VAL A 46 -13.88 -8.91 -4.84
N PRO A 47 -14.71 -8.46 -3.90
CA PRO A 47 -14.75 -7.06 -3.50
C PRO A 47 -13.39 -6.57 -2.99
N VAL A 48 -13.04 -5.31 -3.30
CA VAL A 48 -11.90 -4.61 -2.70
C VAL A 48 -12.44 -3.53 -1.79
N ALA A 49 -11.89 -3.40 -0.60
CA ALA A 49 -12.26 -2.36 0.33
C ALA A 49 -11.04 -1.66 0.93
N LEU A 50 -11.15 -0.35 1.10
CA LEU A 50 -10.21 0.49 1.83
C LEU A 50 -11.02 1.55 2.58
N PRO A 51 -11.23 1.41 3.89
CA PRO A 51 -12.03 2.34 4.67
C PRO A 51 -11.56 3.79 4.51
N GLY A 52 -12.52 4.70 4.27
CA GLY A 52 -12.27 6.10 3.98
C GLY A 52 -11.90 6.43 2.52
N VAL A 53 -11.85 5.43 1.62
CA VAL A 53 -11.62 5.61 0.17
C VAL A 53 -12.70 4.88 -0.64
N LEU A 54 -12.80 3.60 -0.45
CA LEU A 54 -13.81 2.73 -1.04
C LEU A 54 -14.41 1.89 0.08
N GLU A 55 -15.64 2.20 0.44
CA GLU A 55 -16.35 1.51 1.51
C GLU A 55 -16.61 0.04 1.14
N ALA A 56 -16.64 -0.79 2.17
CA ALA A 56 -16.90 -2.21 2.00
C ALA A 56 -18.38 -2.43 1.60
N ASP A 57 -18.61 -3.03 0.45
CA ASP A 57 -19.92 -3.58 0.11
C ASP A 57 -20.11 -4.90 0.87
N VAL A 58 -20.77 -4.81 2.02
CA VAL A 58 -20.98 -5.95 2.93
C VAL A 58 -21.79 -7.06 2.25
N MET A 59 -22.75 -6.73 1.42
CA MET A 59 -23.56 -7.74 0.71
C MET A 59 -22.69 -8.51 -0.30
N ALA A 60 -21.90 -7.81 -1.12
CA ALA A 60 -21.00 -8.44 -2.06
C ALA A 60 -19.90 -9.27 -1.34
N ILE A 61 -19.42 -8.81 -0.18
CA ILE A 61 -18.47 -9.58 0.64
C ILE A 61 -19.10 -10.88 1.14
N ARG A 62 -20.34 -10.82 1.61
CA ARG A 62 -21.06 -12.01 2.14
C ARG A 62 -21.40 -13.03 1.06
N GLU A 63 -21.63 -12.62 -0.17
CA GLU A 63 -21.85 -13.54 -1.30
C GLU A 63 -20.65 -14.48 -1.53
N ARG A 64 -19.43 -13.99 -1.28
CA ARG A 64 -18.18 -14.74 -1.46
C ARG A 64 -17.50 -15.13 -0.15
N ASN A 65 -17.93 -14.61 0.99
CA ASN A 65 -17.22 -14.67 2.27
C ASN A 65 -15.75 -14.26 2.12
N LEU A 66 -15.48 -13.24 1.30
CA LEU A 66 -14.13 -12.82 0.97
C LEU A 66 -14.08 -11.34 0.60
N VAL A 67 -13.07 -10.63 1.10
CA VAL A 67 -12.73 -9.27 0.70
C VAL A 67 -11.21 -9.14 0.54
N ALA A 68 -10.76 -8.50 -0.54
CA ALA A 68 -9.35 -8.20 -0.77
C ALA A 68 -9.00 -6.80 -0.22
N VAL A 69 -7.88 -6.72 0.49
CA VAL A 69 -7.34 -5.48 1.05
C VAL A 69 -6.16 -5.04 0.19
N PRO A 70 -6.12 -3.78 -0.27
CA PRO A 70 -5.00 -3.28 -1.06
C PRO A 70 -3.72 -3.23 -0.22
N GLY A 71 -2.58 -3.48 -0.88
CA GLY A 71 -1.26 -3.37 -0.26
C GLY A 71 -0.93 -1.93 0.19
N ALA A 72 0.12 -1.79 0.99
CA ALA A 72 0.46 -0.54 1.67
C ALA A 72 0.66 0.64 0.70
N ALA A 73 1.41 0.47 -0.39
CA ALA A 73 1.68 1.53 -1.36
C ALA A 73 0.40 2.01 -2.06
N ALA A 74 -0.46 1.08 -2.51
CA ALA A 74 -1.75 1.42 -3.12
C ALA A 74 -2.68 2.12 -2.12
N ALA A 75 -2.73 1.65 -0.88
CA ALA A 75 -3.56 2.26 0.16
C ALA A 75 -3.11 3.70 0.49
N MET A 76 -1.79 3.95 0.57
CA MET A 76 -1.25 5.30 0.77
C MET A 76 -1.59 6.23 -0.38
N ALA A 77 -1.34 5.79 -1.63
CA ALA A 77 -1.65 6.55 -2.83
C ALA A 77 -3.16 6.85 -2.93
N ALA A 78 -4.01 5.85 -2.64
CA ALA A 78 -5.46 6.02 -2.69
C ALA A 78 -5.98 7.02 -1.64
N ARG A 79 -5.47 6.98 -0.39
CA ARG A 79 -5.84 7.95 0.64
C ARG A 79 -5.41 9.37 0.29
N PHE A 80 -4.27 9.53 -0.36
CA PHE A 80 -3.82 10.82 -0.87
C PHE A 80 -4.71 11.32 -2.01
N LEU A 81 -5.08 10.45 -2.95
CA LEU A 81 -5.85 10.82 -4.14
C LEU A 81 -7.34 11.08 -3.86
N ALA A 82 -7.95 10.29 -2.96
CA ALA A 82 -9.39 10.34 -2.73
C ALA A 82 -9.93 11.75 -2.43
N PRO A 83 -9.35 12.54 -1.52
CA PRO A 83 -9.84 13.90 -1.26
C PRO A 83 -9.61 14.88 -2.42
N LEU A 84 -8.68 14.58 -3.33
CA LEU A 84 -8.32 15.44 -4.46
C LEU A 84 -9.11 15.13 -5.75
N GLN A 85 -9.90 14.05 -5.77
CA GLN A 85 -10.64 13.55 -6.94
C GLN A 85 -11.49 14.62 -7.62
N GLN A 86 -12.27 15.37 -6.86
CA GLN A 86 -13.19 16.36 -7.42
C GLN A 86 -12.46 17.57 -8.03
N ALA A 87 -11.43 18.05 -7.35
CA ALA A 87 -10.70 19.25 -7.77
C ALA A 87 -9.72 18.95 -8.91
N LEU A 88 -8.91 17.90 -8.77
CA LEU A 88 -7.86 17.59 -9.72
C LEU A 88 -8.35 16.74 -10.91
N ARG A 89 -9.40 15.91 -10.70
CA ARG A 89 -9.89 14.94 -11.70
C ARG A 89 -8.75 14.14 -12.32
N PRO A 90 -8.09 13.27 -11.53
CA PRO A 90 -6.89 12.56 -11.97
C PRO A 90 -7.15 11.71 -13.22
N VAL A 91 -6.21 11.72 -14.16
CA VAL A 91 -6.21 10.89 -15.37
C VAL A 91 -5.03 9.94 -15.39
N SER A 92 -3.90 10.31 -14.78
CA SER A 92 -2.78 9.40 -14.57
C SER A 92 -2.07 9.64 -13.25
N VAL A 93 -1.49 8.58 -12.73
CA VAL A 93 -0.68 8.57 -11.51
C VAL A 93 0.56 7.74 -11.75
N GLU A 94 1.72 8.33 -11.51
CA GLU A 94 3.02 7.67 -11.54
C GLU A 94 3.54 7.51 -10.10
N LEU A 95 3.91 6.29 -9.74
CA LEU A 95 4.38 5.94 -8.42
C LEU A 95 5.83 5.45 -8.46
N SER A 96 6.67 6.04 -7.60
CA SER A 96 7.99 5.53 -7.27
C SER A 96 7.97 4.99 -5.85
N VAL A 97 7.90 3.67 -5.70
CA VAL A 97 7.71 3.03 -4.40
C VAL A 97 9.04 2.57 -3.82
N LEU A 98 9.36 3.05 -2.65
CA LEU A 98 10.58 2.77 -1.90
C LEU A 98 10.21 1.86 -0.72
N TYR A 99 10.26 0.54 -0.94
CA TYR A 99 9.92 -0.46 0.07
C TYR A 99 11.03 -0.64 1.10
N PRO A 100 10.69 -0.80 2.38
CA PRO A 100 11.63 -1.28 3.40
C PRO A 100 11.85 -2.79 3.28
N ALA A 101 12.87 -3.30 3.96
CA ALA A 101 13.13 -4.74 4.06
C ALA A 101 11.94 -5.53 4.65
N ALA A 102 11.08 -4.86 5.45
CA ALA A 102 9.87 -5.45 6.01
C ALA A 102 8.81 -5.83 4.95
N ILE A 103 9.01 -5.52 3.66
CA ILE A 103 8.15 -6.03 2.57
C ILE A 103 8.08 -7.57 2.59
N ASP A 104 9.21 -8.22 2.92
CA ASP A 104 9.32 -9.66 3.10
C ASP A 104 9.20 -10.08 4.57
N GLY A 105 8.53 -9.25 5.36
CA GLY A 105 8.23 -9.51 6.76
C GLY A 105 9.47 -9.58 7.64
N ARG A 106 9.38 -10.40 8.70
CA ARG A 106 10.48 -10.58 9.66
C ARG A 106 11.76 -11.12 9.00
N ALA A 107 11.63 -11.97 8.00
CA ALA A 107 12.77 -12.57 7.32
C ALA A 107 13.60 -11.50 6.58
N GLY A 108 12.97 -10.56 5.87
CA GLY A 108 13.65 -9.46 5.20
C GLY A 108 14.38 -8.54 6.18
N VAL A 109 13.74 -8.21 7.31
CA VAL A 109 14.37 -7.40 8.38
C VAL A 109 15.60 -8.11 8.95
N GLN A 110 15.50 -9.41 9.22
CA GLN A 110 16.62 -10.21 9.74
C GLN A 110 17.76 -10.33 8.74
N GLU A 111 17.45 -10.50 7.46
CA GLU A 111 18.49 -10.55 6.41
C GLU A 111 19.24 -9.23 6.30
N LEU A 112 18.53 -8.09 6.22
CA LEU A 112 19.17 -6.77 6.17
C LEU A 112 20.08 -6.54 7.39
N ALA A 113 19.61 -6.87 8.60
CA ALA A 113 20.39 -6.73 9.82
C ALA A 113 21.65 -7.61 9.79
N GLY A 114 21.51 -8.87 9.37
CA GLY A 114 22.61 -9.83 9.26
C GLY A 114 23.64 -9.41 8.22
N GLN A 115 23.20 -8.98 7.03
CA GLN A 115 24.08 -8.46 5.98
C GLN A 115 24.86 -7.22 6.45
N THR A 116 24.18 -6.30 7.13
CA THR A 116 24.80 -5.08 7.68
C THR A 116 25.87 -5.42 8.72
N ALA A 117 25.56 -6.31 9.67
CA ALA A 117 26.52 -6.72 10.70
C ALA A 117 27.76 -7.40 10.11
N ARG A 118 27.59 -8.28 9.12
CA ARG A 118 28.72 -8.94 8.44
C ARG A 118 29.62 -7.93 7.70
N LEU A 119 29.03 -6.99 6.95
CA LEU A 119 29.79 -5.98 6.23
C LEU A 119 30.59 -5.07 7.17
N LEU A 120 30.00 -4.64 8.28
CA LEU A 120 30.70 -3.84 9.30
C LEU A 120 31.80 -4.65 10.00
N GLY A 121 31.64 -5.98 10.07
CA GLY A 121 32.65 -6.91 10.56
C GLY A 121 33.67 -7.34 9.50
N SER A 122 33.75 -6.68 8.33
CA SER A 122 34.65 -7.01 7.21
C SER A 122 34.46 -8.43 6.66
N GLN A 123 33.22 -8.96 6.78
CA GLN A 123 32.83 -10.28 6.26
C GLN A 123 31.96 -10.10 5.01
N GLN A 124 32.00 -11.10 4.11
CA GLN A 124 31.10 -11.12 2.96
C GLN A 124 29.68 -11.48 3.42
N PRO A 125 28.65 -10.68 3.07
CA PRO A 125 27.27 -11.06 3.30
C PRO A 125 26.86 -12.18 2.34
N GLU A 126 26.05 -13.11 2.83
CA GLU A 126 25.37 -14.08 1.98
C GLU A 126 24.07 -13.48 1.49
N ALA A 127 23.75 -13.61 0.19
CA ALA A 127 22.44 -13.36 -0.33
C ALA A 127 21.51 -14.52 0.09
N GLY A 128 20.26 -14.22 0.42
CA GLY A 128 19.30 -15.22 0.87
C GLY A 128 17.92 -14.99 0.27
N LEU A 129 17.13 -14.13 0.89
CA LEU A 129 15.78 -13.82 0.50
C LEU A 129 15.74 -12.83 -0.69
N PHE A 130 16.58 -11.78 -0.62
CA PHE A 130 16.67 -10.81 -1.70
C PHE A 130 17.57 -11.36 -2.84
N PRO A 131 17.26 -11.00 -4.11
CA PRO A 131 18.00 -11.50 -5.26
C PRO A 131 19.48 -11.06 -5.28
N ASP A 132 19.82 -10.01 -4.52
CA ASP A 132 21.18 -9.50 -4.34
C ASP A 132 21.33 -8.92 -2.94
N ARG A 133 22.53 -8.49 -2.59
CA ARG A 133 22.82 -7.81 -1.33
C ARG A 133 21.99 -6.54 -1.19
N LEU A 134 21.19 -6.46 -0.13
CA LEU A 134 20.38 -5.27 0.20
C LEU A 134 21.17 -4.25 1.03
N ALA A 135 21.99 -4.71 1.99
CA ALA A 135 22.76 -3.80 2.86
C ALA A 135 23.66 -2.86 2.04
N PHE A 136 23.47 -1.55 2.21
CA PHE A 136 24.13 -0.47 1.46
C PHE A 136 23.93 -0.52 -0.07
N SER A 137 22.79 -1.06 -0.53
CA SER A 137 22.44 -1.18 -1.94
C SER A 137 20.94 -0.92 -2.16
N LEU A 138 20.52 -0.95 -3.41
CA LEU A 138 19.12 -0.90 -3.83
C LEU A 138 18.82 -2.15 -4.65
N VAL A 139 17.70 -2.79 -4.37
CA VAL A 139 17.28 -3.98 -5.09
C VAL A 139 15.92 -3.70 -5.75
N SER A 140 15.86 -3.85 -7.08
CA SER A 140 14.57 -3.75 -7.80
C SER A 140 13.68 -4.92 -7.42
N THR A 141 12.40 -4.68 -7.17
CA THR A 141 11.41 -5.74 -6.90
C THR A 141 11.10 -6.59 -8.14
N GLY A 142 11.47 -6.11 -9.33
CA GLY A 142 11.18 -6.76 -10.61
C GLY A 142 9.70 -6.71 -10.99
N ARG A 143 9.43 -6.87 -12.29
CA ARG A 143 8.05 -6.98 -12.83
C ARG A 143 7.67 -8.43 -13.18
N ALA A 144 8.43 -9.41 -12.72
CA ALA A 144 8.17 -10.79 -13.06
C ALA A 144 6.80 -11.24 -12.52
N ALA A 145 5.79 -11.24 -13.39
CA ALA A 145 4.62 -12.07 -13.19
C ALA A 145 5.09 -13.53 -13.30
N LEU A 146 5.23 -14.20 -12.19
CA LEU A 146 5.56 -15.63 -12.16
C LEU A 146 4.28 -16.42 -12.49
N GLY A 147 3.90 -16.48 -13.77
CA GLY A 147 2.79 -17.31 -14.26
C GLY A 147 1.48 -17.08 -13.47
N ASN A 148 0.92 -18.17 -12.92
CA ASN A 148 -0.26 -18.12 -12.02
C ASN A 148 0.10 -17.78 -10.56
N GLY A 149 1.29 -17.23 -10.32
CA GLY A 149 1.76 -16.82 -9.01
C GLY A 149 1.27 -15.45 -8.55
N PRO A 150 1.68 -14.98 -7.37
CA PRO A 150 1.34 -13.67 -6.88
C PRO A 150 1.85 -12.59 -7.82
N LEU A 151 1.08 -11.50 -7.96
CA LEU A 151 1.49 -10.33 -8.71
C LEU A 151 2.78 -9.75 -8.13
N ALA A 152 3.68 -9.29 -9.01
CA ALA A 152 4.79 -8.45 -8.58
C ALA A 152 4.26 -7.19 -7.86
N ALA A 153 5.05 -6.61 -6.97
CA ALA A 153 4.64 -5.48 -6.13
C ALA A 153 4.07 -4.32 -6.96
N ASP A 154 4.69 -4.01 -8.11
CA ASP A 154 4.23 -2.96 -9.02
C ASP A 154 2.87 -3.29 -9.63
N ALA A 155 2.72 -4.46 -10.23
CA ALA A 155 1.46 -4.89 -10.84
C ALA A 155 0.31 -4.97 -9.82
N SER A 156 0.61 -5.42 -8.60
CA SER A 156 -0.36 -5.44 -7.49
C SER A 156 -0.78 -4.03 -7.09
N THR A 157 0.15 -3.08 -7.04
CA THR A 157 -0.11 -1.68 -6.71
C THR A 157 -0.96 -1.00 -7.79
N GLU A 158 -0.60 -1.18 -9.08
CA GLU A 158 -1.33 -0.65 -10.23
C GLU A 158 -2.77 -1.17 -10.25
N LEU A 159 -2.94 -2.48 -10.12
CA LEU A 159 -4.26 -3.12 -10.13
C LEU A 159 -5.12 -2.68 -8.94
N ALA A 160 -4.57 -2.69 -7.74
CA ALA A 160 -5.29 -2.29 -6.53
C ALA A 160 -5.76 -0.83 -6.62
N LEU A 161 -4.88 0.08 -7.07
CA LEU A 161 -5.24 1.49 -7.19
C LEU A 161 -6.34 1.70 -8.24
N GLY A 162 -6.27 1.02 -9.40
CA GLY A 162 -7.32 1.05 -10.40
C GLY A 162 -8.67 0.54 -9.87
N ARG A 163 -8.67 -0.48 -9.03
CA ARG A 163 -9.90 -1.03 -8.41
C ARG A 163 -10.49 -0.15 -7.31
N LEU A 164 -9.66 0.68 -6.65
CA LEU A 164 -10.13 1.62 -5.60
C LEU A 164 -10.87 2.83 -6.15
N PHE A 165 -10.75 3.12 -7.44
CA PHE A 165 -11.44 4.22 -8.11
C PHE A 165 -12.30 3.71 -9.28
N PRO A 166 -13.35 2.93 -8.99
CA PRO A 166 -14.21 2.37 -10.04
C PRO A 166 -14.89 3.49 -10.84
N GLY A 167 -14.88 3.34 -12.17
CA GLY A 167 -15.47 4.35 -13.08
C GLY A 167 -14.55 5.54 -13.39
N SER A 168 -13.35 5.61 -12.83
CA SER A 168 -12.33 6.58 -13.22
C SER A 168 -11.38 5.95 -14.24
N PRO A 169 -11.12 6.59 -15.41
CA PRO A 169 -10.14 6.09 -16.39
C PRO A 169 -8.71 6.38 -15.93
N LEU A 170 -8.38 6.07 -14.68
CA LEU A 170 -7.09 6.36 -14.08
C LEU A 170 -6.00 5.43 -14.66
N LEU A 171 -5.05 5.98 -15.38
CA LEU A 171 -3.83 5.29 -15.79
C LEU A 171 -2.85 5.27 -14.61
N VAL A 172 -2.43 4.11 -14.20
CA VAL A 172 -1.49 3.94 -13.09
C VAL A 172 -0.20 3.31 -13.60
N GLY A 173 0.92 3.97 -13.35
CA GLY A 173 2.26 3.43 -13.52
C GLY A 173 2.95 3.29 -12.17
N SER A 174 3.64 2.17 -11.94
CA SER A 174 4.39 1.95 -10.70
C SER A 174 5.74 1.33 -11.00
N GLN A 175 6.75 1.79 -10.28
CA GLN A 175 8.07 1.16 -10.22
C GLN A 175 8.53 1.14 -8.77
N SER A 176 9.20 0.07 -8.37
CA SER A 176 9.61 -0.09 -6.99
C SER A 176 10.99 -0.67 -6.79
N VAL A 177 11.59 -0.28 -5.68
CA VAL A 177 12.86 -0.80 -5.18
C VAL A 177 12.73 -1.09 -3.69
N VAL A 178 13.54 -2.03 -3.22
CA VAL A 178 13.75 -2.25 -1.79
C VAL A 178 14.98 -1.47 -1.35
N LEU A 179 14.82 -0.68 -0.30
CA LEU A 179 15.86 0.10 0.34
C LEU A 179 16.50 -0.67 1.50
N PRO A 180 17.74 -0.35 1.90
CA PRO A 180 18.33 -0.82 3.15
C PRO A 180 17.76 -0.08 4.37
N GLU A 181 16.45 -0.10 4.48
CA GLU A 181 15.59 0.48 5.53
C GLU A 181 14.73 -0.64 6.14
N PHE A 182 14.42 -0.56 7.44
CA PHE A 182 13.72 -1.64 8.10
C PHE A 182 12.20 -1.61 7.92
N PHE A 183 11.54 -0.46 8.16
CA PHE A 183 10.08 -0.37 8.31
C PHE A 183 9.42 0.80 7.57
N GLY A 184 10.17 1.86 7.28
CA GLY A 184 9.65 3.07 6.65
C GLY A 184 9.38 2.88 5.16
N LEU A 185 8.11 2.95 4.75
CA LEU A 185 7.69 2.96 3.35
C LEU A 185 7.56 4.39 2.86
N ALA A 186 8.18 4.69 1.72
CA ALA A 186 7.98 5.96 1.04
C ALA A 186 7.46 5.76 -0.39
N VAL A 187 6.58 6.65 -0.85
CA VAL A 187 6.03 6.64 -2.20
C VAL A 187 6.12 8.05 -2.79
N GLY A 188 6.97 8.22 -3.81
CA GLY A 188 6.90 9.39 -4.67
C GLY A 188 5.68 9.30 -5.57
N VAL A 189 4.83 10.32 -5.56
CA VAL A 189 3.62 10.36 -6.37
C VAL A 189 3.62 11.57 -7.30
N VAL A 190 3.33 11.33 -8.56
CA VAL A 190 3.07 12.36 -9.57
C VAL A 190 1.69 12.11 -10.13
N VAL A 191 0.82 13.09 -10.02
CA VAL A 191 -0.57 13.00 -10.50
C VAL A 191 -0.76 14.02 -11.63
N HIS A 192 -1.33 13.58 -12.74
CA HIS A 192 -1.83 14.46 -13.78
C HIS A 192 -3.37 14.42 -13.78
N GLY A 193 -3.97 15.59 -13.82
CA GLY A 193 -5.42 15.75 -13.80
C GLY A 193 -5.92 16.67 -14.91
N GLN A 194 -7.24 16.70 -15.09
CA GLN A 194 -7.92 17.66 -15.98
C GLN A 194 -8.40 18.91 -15.24
N GLY A 195 -8.44 18.85 -13.90
CA GLY A 195 -8.75 19.99 -13.05
C GLY A 195 -7.50 20.81 -12.77
N GLN A 196 -7.72 22.01 -12.22
CA GLN A 196 -6.65 22.90 -11.79
C GLN A 196 -6.66 22.99 -10.27
N LEU A 197 -5.47 22.89 -9.67
CA LEU A 197 -5.31 22.95 -8.22
C LEU A 197 -4.00 23.67 -7.89
N ASP A 198 -4.05 24.64 -7.00
CA ASP A 198 -2.86 25.24 -6.42
C ASP A 198 -2.42 24.50 -5.14
N THR A 199 -1.17 24.71 -4.75
CA THR A 199 -0.60 24.01 -3.58
C THR A 199 -1.35 24.33 -2.29
N ALA A 200 -1.81 25.56 -2.08
CA ALA A 200 -2.53 25.96 -0.85
C ALA A 200 -3.90 25.27 -0.77
N SER A 201 -4.63 25.20 -1.90
CA SER A 201 -5.92 24.52 -1.99
C SER A 201 -5.77 23.01 -1.81
N ALA A 202 -4.68 22.41 -2.34
CA ALA A 202 -4.35 21.00 -2.14
C ALA A 202 -4.09 20.71 -0.65
N LEU A 203 -3.26 21.50 0.00
CA LEU A 203 -2.99 21.39 1.45
C LEU A 203 -4.26 21.49 2.28
N ALA A 204 -5.10 22.52 2.02
CA ALA A 204 -6.35 22.69 2.74
C ALA A 204 -7.30 21.51 2.55
N THR A 205 -7.30 20.90 1.37
CA THR A 205 -8.14 19.73 1.06
C THR A 205 -7.65 18.48 1.78
N LEU A 206 -6.34 18.23 1.79
CA LEU A 206 -5.73 17.12 2.52
C LEU A 206 -5.91 17.26 4.03
N ALA A 207 -5.73 18.47 4.58
CA ALA A 207 -5.95 18.74 6.01
C ALA A 207 -7.40 18.47 6.44
N ARG A 208 -8.38 18.86 5.62
CA ARG A 208 -9.81 18.54 5.88
C ARG A 208 -10.10 17.04 5.87
N ALA A 209 -9.32 16.27 5.10
CA ALA A 209 -9.39 14.82 5.09
C ALA A 209 -8.59 14.16 6.25
N GLY A 210 -8.01 14.95 7.15
CA GLY A 210 -7.24 14.47 8.29
C GLY A 210 -5.83 13.99 7.96
N LEU A 211 -5.27 14.41 6.81
CA LEU A 211 -3.91 14.10 6.41
C LEU A 211 -2.96 15.22 6.81
N GLU A 212 -1.84 14.87 7.42
CA GLU A 212 -0.73 15.78 7.68
C GLU A 212 0.02 16.01 6.37
N ALA A 213 -0.02 17.24 5.84
CA ALA A 213 0.60 17.60 4.58
C ALA A 213 1.41 18.87 4.68
N GLU A 214 2.60 18.87 4.11
CA GLU A 214 3.53 19.98 4.06
C GLU A 214 3.91 20.30 2.61
N ALA A 215 3.90 21.60 2.28
CA ALA A 215 4.38 22.07 0.97
C ALA A 215 5.89 21.91 0.86
N GLU A 216 6.38 21.82 -0.38
CA GLU A 216 7.79 22.01 -0.66
C GLU A 216 8.20 23.46 -0.30
N GLN A 217 9.25 23.59 0.50
CA GLN A 217 9.79 24.91 0.88
C GLN A 217 11.03 25.20 0.04
N GLU A 218 11.04 26.35 -0.63
CA GLU A 218 12.23 26.83 -1.31
C GLU A 218 13.39 27.00 -0.34
N GLY A 219 14.56 26.42 -0.67
CA GLY A 219 15.74 26.46 0.17
C GLY A 219 15.74 25.54 1.38
N SER A 220 14.75 24.67 1.53
CA SER A 220 14.77 23.64 2.57
C SER A 220 15.82 22.57 2.29
N ALA A 221 16.46 22.07 3.35
CA ALA A 221 17.48 21.01 3.26
C ALA A 221 16.91 19.63 2.91
N GLY A 222 15.63 19.53 2.55
CA GLY A 222 14.93 18.27 2.37
C GLY A 222 14.39 17.71 3.69
N THR A 223 13.56 16.67 3.59
CA THR A 223 12.91 16.02 4.75
C THR A 223 13.32 14.56 4.80
N ASN A 224 13.64 14.04 5.98
CA ASN A 224 13.79 12.59 6.15
C ASN A 224 12.40 11.94 6.04
N LEU A 225 12.21 11.13 5.01
CA LEU A 225 10.90 10.55 4.70
C LEU A 225 10.50 9.43 5.66
N VAL A 226 11.46 8.78 6.32
CA VAL A 226 11.20 7.55 7.09
C VAL A 226 11.49 7.68 8.58
N GLU A 227 12.10 8.78 9.01
CA GLU A 227 12.38 9.05 10.42
C GLU A 227 11.19 9.72 11.11
N GLY A 228 10.92 9.36 12.35
CA GLY A 228 9.86 9.96 13.17
C GLY A 228 8.46 9.68 12.65
N LEU A 229 8.27 8.58 11.91
CA LEU A 229 6.94 8.17 11.46
C LEU A 229 6.09 7.73 12.66
N GLU A 230 4.97 8.40 12.85
CA GLU A 230 3.97 7.96 13.80
C GLU A 230 3.34 6.63 13.34
N PRO A 231 3.05 5.68 14.24
CA PRO A 231 2.62 4.33 13.87
C PRO A 231 1.38 4.25 12.98
N VAL A 232 0.59 5.32 12.90
CA VAL A 232 -0.76 5.26 12.33
C VAL A 232 -1.03 6.38 11.34
N SER A 233 -0.10 7.32 11.11
CA SER A 233 -0.30 8.46 10.22
C SER A 233 0.31 8.23 8.84
N LEU A 234 -0.38 8.74 7.82
CA LEU A 234 0.19 8.98 6.50
C LEU A 234 0.70 10.41 6.46
N ARG A 235 2.02 10.58 6.30
CA ARG A 235 2.65 11.89 6.12
C ARG A 235 2.74 12.21 4.63
N VAL A 236 2.40 13.44 4.28
CA VAL A 236 2.57 14.01 2.93
C VAL A 236 3.59 15.13 3.00
N SER A 237 4.70 15.01 2.29
CA SER A 237 5.81 15.97 2.30
C SER A 237 6.13 16.46 0.91
N GLY A 238 6.70 17.65 0.79
CA GLY A 238 7.13 18.20 -0.49
C GLY A 238 6.01 18.38 -1.50
N LEU A 239 4.79 18.68 -1.02
CA LEU A 239 3.63 18.87 -1.88
C LEU A 239 3.81 20.12 -2.73
N ARG A 240 3.67 19.97 -4.03
CA ARG A 240 3.71 21.09 -4.98
C ARG A 240 2.82 20.84 -6.19
N CYS A 241 2.22 21.91 -6.69
CA CYS A 241 1.62 21.94 -8.00
C CYS A 241 2.69 22.41 -9.01
N ALA A 242 2.94 21.61 -10.03
CA ALA A 242 3.95 21.86 -11.07
C ALA A 242 3.26 22.06 -12.43
N GLY A 243 3.97 22.70 -13.37
CA GLY A 243 3.50 22.85 -14.75
C GLY A 243 2.79 24.18 -15.06
N GLY A 244 2.66 25.10 -14.09
CA GLY A 244 2.12 26.46 -14.31
C GLY A 244 0.61 26.55 -14.56
N ASP A 245 -0.04 25.44 -14.90
CA ASP A 245 -1.48 25.33 -15.17
C ASP A 245 -2.27 24.64 -14.05
N GLY A 246 -1.58 24.17 -12.99
CA GLY A 246 -2.20 23.50 -11.85
C GLY A 246 -2.73 22.09 -12.14
N THR A 247 -2.40 21.50 -13.29
CA THR A 247 -2.88 20.15 -13.68
C THR A 247 -1.99 19.03 -13.19
N ARG A 248 -0.80 19.33 -12.67
CA ARG A 248 0.18 18.37 -12.18
C ARG A 248 0.48 18.58 -10.69
N LEU A 249 0.31 17.54 -9.90
CA LEU A 249 0.60 17.52 -8.46
C LEU A 249 1.70 16.52 -8.18
N GLN A 250 2.63 16.89 -7.30
CA GLN A 250 3.72 16.02 -6.85
C GLN A 250 3.82 16.05 -5.33
N ALA A 251 4.13 14.89 -4.73
CA ALA A 251 4.39 14.79 -3.30
C ALA A 251 5.20 13.52 -2.98
N TRP A 252 5.73 13.48 -1.78
CA TRP A 252 6.18 12.26 -1.11
C TRP A 252 5.17 11.85 -0.05
N LEU A 253 4.80 10.58 -0.08
CA LEU A 253 3.98 9.94 0.93
C LEU A 253 4.87 9.02 1.76
N SER A 254 4.71 9.02 3.07
CA SER A 254 5.48 8.13 3.95
C SER A 254 4.65 7.62 5.12
N ALA A 255 4.90 6.36 5.51
CA ALA A 255 4.24 5.70 6.62
C ALA A 255 5.09 4.54 7.16
N ASP A 256 4.84 4.13 8.41
CA ASP A 256 5.32 2.84 8.92
C ASP A 256 4.55 1.71 8.20
N MET A 257 5.25 0.89 7.43
CA MET A 257 4.64 -0.15 6.60
C MET A 257 3.92 -1.20 7.44
N VAL A 258 4.47 -1.55 8.60
CA VAL A 258 3.95 -2.63 9.45
C VAL A 258 2.79 -2.16 10.31
N ARG A 259 2.96 -1.01 11.00
CA ARG A 259 1.99 -0.50 11.96
C ARG A 259 0.91 0.39 11.36
N GLY A 260 1.24 1.09 10.27
CA GLY A 260 0.38 2.14 9.69
C GLY A 260 -0.49 1.71 8.51
N CYS A 261 -0.22 0.57 7.88
CA CYS A 261 -0.82 0.28 6.57
C CYS A 261 -1.74 -0.97 6.55
N ALA A 262 -1.27 -2.09 6.02
CA ALA A 262 -2.15 -3.21 5.66
C ALA A 262 -2.88 -3.84 6.85
N GLY A 263 -2.19 -4.05 7.96
CA GLY A 263 -2.80 -4.65 9.16
C GLY A 263 -3.96 -3.83 9.72
N ARG A 264 -3.78 -2.51 9.80
CA ARG A 264 -4.83 -1.58 10.25
C ARG A 264 -6.05 -1.61 9.33
N ASN A 265 -5.84 -1.61 8.01
CA ASN A 265 -6.93 -1.66 7.05
C ASN A 265 -7.77 -2.93 7.22
N GLY A 266 -7.11 -4.08 7.40
CA GLY A 266 -7.79 -5.35 7.66
C GLY A 266 -8.61 -5.34 8.94
N VAL A 267 -8.07 -4.78 10.03
CA VAL A 267 -8.80 -4.65 11.31
C VAL A 267 -10.03 -3.74 11.16
N GLN A 268 -9.90 -2.60 10.49
CA GLN A 268 -11.03 -1.69 10.24
C GLN A 268 -12.15 -2.35 9.43
N ILE A 269 -11.79 -3.16 8.42
CA ILE A 269 -12.77 -3.92 7.63
C ILE A 269 -13.44 -4.98 8.51
N ALA A 270 -12.67 -5.70 9.34
CA ALA A 270 -13.23 -6.67 10.27
C ALA A 270 -14.21 -6.04 11.27
N GLU A 271 -13.88 -4.86 11.80
CA GLU A 271 -14.77 -4.09 12.68
C GLU A 271 -16.09 -3.68 11.99
N LEU A 272 -16.01 -3.25 10.71
CA LEU A 272 -17.19 -2.94 9.93
C LEU A 272 -18.09 -4.16 9.74
N LEU A 273 -17.49 -5.28 9.36
CA LEU A 273 -18.22 -6.54 9.19
C LEU A 273 -18.87 -7.02 10.48
N LEU A 274 -18.21 -6.89 11.62
CA LEU A 274 -18.74 -7.31 12.92
C LEU A 274 -19.88 -6.43 13.43
N LYS A 275 -19.87 -5.14 13.12
CA LYS A 275 -20.99 -4.23 13.46
C LYS A 275 -22.30 -4.60 12.76
N ASP A 276 -22.22 -5.18 11.58
CA ASP A 276 -23.38 -5.65 10.82
C ASP A 276 -23.96 -6.98 11.34
N TYR A 277 -23.24 -7.68 12.24
CA TYR A 277 -23.73 -8.88 12.93
C TYR A 277 -24.43 -8.56 14.26
N SER A 278 -24.42 -7.31 14.72
CA SER A 278 -25.08 -6.86 15.96
C SER A 278 -26.39 -6.14 15.67
#